data_fbdf81753977ce85ab2f9ce6bb6bbc54
#
_entry.id   fbdf81753977ce85ab2f9ce6bb6bbc54
#
_cell.length_a   1.000
_cell.length_b   1.000
_cell.length_c   1.000
_cell.angle_alpha   90.00
_cell.angle_beta   90.00
_cell.angle_gamma   90.00
#
_symmetry.space_group_name_H-M   'P 1'
#
loop_
_entity.id
_entity.type
_entity.pdbx_description
1 polymer ?
#
loop_
_entity_poly.entity_id
_entity_poly.type
_entity_poly.pdbx_seq_one_letter_code
_entity_poly.pdbx_strand_id
1 'polypeptide(L)'
;MASDIHNRIDYIIDSERLSISAFERQIGVGRNSISTSLRKKSSISHEVIKKIHLHFPNYSVDWIIFGNENETEVEIKKLSIELLGIFKRWKNKNDKNF
;
A
#
# COMPACT_ATOMS: atom_id res chain seq x y z
N MET A 1 2.41 -16.59 -5.66
CA MET A 1 2.34 -16.85 -4.22
C MET A 1 1.18 -16.08 -3.63
N ALA A 2 0.33 -16.78 -2.91
CA ALA A 2 -0.82 -16.11 -2.32
C ALA A 2 -0.35 -15.22 -1.18
N SER A 3 -0.63 -13.94 -1.26
CA SER A 3 -0.41 -13.05 -0.15
C SER A 3 -1.72 -12.93 0.62
N ASP A 4 -1.63 -12.96 1.92
CA ASP A 4 -2.78 -12.71 2.77
C ASP A 4 -2.76 -11.26 3.25
N ILE A 5 -3.79 -10.87 3.98
CA ILE A 5 -3.91 -9.50 4.49
C ILE A 5 -2.73 -9.14 5.39
N HIS A 6 -2.20 -10.08 6.15
CA HIS A 6 -1.06 -9.84 7.04
C HIS A 6 0.19 -9.50 6.24
N ASN A 7 0.44 -10.24 5.17
CA ASN A 7 1.57 -9.97 4.29
C ASN A 7 1.43 -8.62 3.60
N ARG A 8 0.22 -8.25 3.21
CA ARG A 8 -0.01 -6.95 2.58
C ARG A 8 0.18 -5.79 3.55
N ILE A 9 -0.24 -5.95 4.81
CA ILE A 9 0.00 -4.94 5.84
C ILE A 9 1.50 -4.82 6.11
N ASP A 10 2.19 -5.94 6.20
CA ASP A 10 3.64 -5.95 6.40
C ASP A 10 4.35 -5.25 5.24
N TYR A 11 3.88 -5.47 4.02
CA TYR A 11 4.38 -4.78 2.84
C TYR A 11 4.21 -3.27 2.95
N ILE A 12 3.06 -2.80 3.44
CA ILE A 12 2.81 -1.37 3.63
C ILE A 12 3.82 -0.79 4.63
N ILE A 13 4.01 -1.46 5.76
CA ILE A 13 4.92 -1.02 6.81
C ILE A 13 6.33 -0.88 6.25
N ASP A 14 6.79 -1.89 5.53
CA ASP A 14 8.12 -1.88 4.92
C ASP A 14 8.24 -0.80 3.85
N SER A 15 7.23 -0.67 3.00
CA SER A 15 7.22 0.32 1.92
C SER A 15 7.27 1.74 2.43
N GLU A 16 6.62 1.99 3.57
CA GLU A 16 6.60 3.31 4.20
C GLU A 16 7.80 3.53 5.12
N ARG A 17 8.68 2.53 5.21
CA ARG A 17 9.92 2.57 6.01
C ARG A 17 9.65 2.88 7.47
N LEU A 18 8.62 2.27 8.01
CA LEU A 18 8.23 2.45 9.39
C LEU A 18 8.52 1.19 10.20
N SER A 19 8.74 1.38 11.50
CA SER A 19 8.66 0.26 12.42
C SER A 19 7.19 -0.06 12.65
N ILE A 20 6.88 -1.25 13.12
CA ILE A 20 5.50 -1.62 13.43
C ILE A 20 4.93 -0.66 14.49
N SER A 21 5.71 -0.31 15.49
CA SER A 21 5.29 0.63 16.54
C SER A 21 4.97 2.00 15.98
N ALA A 22 5.78 2.52 15.09
CA ALA A 22 5.55 3.80 14.44
C ALA A 22 4.28 3.76 13.58
N PHE A 23 4.09 2.67 12.86
CA PHE A 23 2.90 2.45 12.05
C PHE A 23 1.63 2.46 12.92
N GLU A 24 1.67 1.72 14.04
CA GLU A 24 0.56 1.68 15.01
C GLU A 24 0.20 3.08 15.51
N ARG A 25 1.21 3.86 15.86
CA ARG A 25 0.98 5.23 16.33
C ARG A 25 0.41 6.11 15.24
N GLN A 26 0.92 5.96 14.03
CA GLN A 26 0.50 6.81 12.92
C GLN A 26 -0.95 6.56 12.53
N ILE A 27 -1.39 5.32 12.49
CA ILE A 27 -2.78 5.02 12.16
C ILE A 27 -3.71 5.11 13.37
N GLY A 28 -3.17 5.28 14.58
CA GLY A 28 -3.97 5.50 15.77
C GLY A 28 -4.61 4.26 16.33
N VAL A 29 -3.90 3.14 16.31
CA VAL A 29 -4.37 1.90 16.95
C VAL A 29 -3.59 1.62 18.23
N GLY A 30 -4.08 0.69 19.00
CA GLY A 30 -3.46 0.33 20.28
C GLY A 30 -2.06 -0.23 20.11
N ARG A 31 -1.23 0.01 21.11
CA ARG A 31 0.13 -0.50 21.14
C ARG A 31 0.11 -2.03 21.00
N ASN A 32 0.99 -2.54 20.15
CA ASN A 32 1.13 -3.97 19.89
C ASN A 32 -0.07 -4.64 19.19
N SER A 33 -1.11 -3.89 18.83
CA SER A 33 -2.27 -4.48 18.15
C SER A 33 -1.90 -5.07 16.79
N ILE A 34 -1.17 -4.31 15.97
CA ILE A 34 -0.73 -4.78 14.67
C ILE A 34 0.34 -5.86 14.81
N SER A 35 1.31 -5.63 15.68
CA SER A 35 2.37 -6.60 15.95
C SER A 35 1.78 -7.97 16.33
N THR A 36 0.81 -7.99 17.24
CA THR A 36 0.16 -9.22 17.68
C THR A 36 -0.62 -9.87 16.53
N SER A 37 -1.39 -9.08 15.80
CA SER A 37 -2.17 -9.60 14.68
C SER A 37 -1.30 -10.22 13.58
N LEU A 38 -0.19 -9.58 13.27
CA LEU A 38 0.74 -10.11 12.27
C LEU A 38 1.39 -11.40 12.75
N ARG A 39 1.80 -11.44 14.02
CA ARG A 39 2.45 -12.62 14.57
C ARG A 39 1.51 -13.81 14.67
N LYS A 40 0.29 -13.58 15.14
CA LYS A 40 -0.71 -14.64 15.34
C LYS A 40 -1.55 -14.92 14.13
N LYS A 41 -1.44 -14.11 13.09
CA LYS A 41 -2.29 -14.21 11.90
C LYS A 41 -3.78 -14.13 12.27
N SER A 42 -4.10 -13.29 13.25
CA SER A 42 -5.47 -13.11 13.69
C SER A 42 -6.21 -12.14 12.77
N SER A 43 -7.53 -12.09 12.91
CA SER A 43 -8.37 -11.23 12.09
C SER A 43 -7.99 -9.76 12.23
N ILE A 44 -8.05 -9.04 11.13
CA ILE A 44 -7.84 -7.59 11.10
C ILE A 44 -9.22 -6.96 10.97
N SER A 45 -9.57 -6.07 11.90
CA SER A 45 -10.89 -5.43 11.87
C SER A 45 -10.98 -4.42 10.73
N HIS A 46 -12.20 -4.17 10.27
CA HIS A 46 -12.44 -3.17 9.23
C HIS A 46 -12.03 -1.76 9.68
N GLU A 47 -12.11 -1.50 10.97
CA GLU A 47 -11.66 -0.23 11.55
C GLU A 47 -10.18 0.01 11.32
N VAL A 48 -9.37 -1.02 11.53
CA VAL A 48 -7.94 -0.95 11.29
C VAL A 48 -7.66 -0.71 9.81
N ILE A 49 -8.37 -1.43 8.95
CA ILE A 49 -8.21 -1.29 7.50
C ILE A 49 -8.54 0.13 7.05
N LYS A 50 -9.64 0.68 7.56
CA LYS A 50 -10.01 2.07 7.27
C LYS A 50 -8.92 3.05 7.71
N LYS A 51 -8.38 2.86 8.90
CA LYS A 51 -7.32 3.72 9.43
C LYS A 51 -6.07 3.65 8.57
N ILE A 52 -5.71 2.46 8.11
CA ILE A 52 -4.57 2.29 7.21
C ILE A 52 -4.81 3.07 5.92
N HIS A 53 -5.97 2.90 5.31
CA HIS A 53 -6.27 3.58 4.06
C HIS A 53 -6.32 5.11 4.23
N LEU A 54 -6.87 5.59 5.34
CA LEU A 54 -6.94 7.02 5.60
C LEU A 54 -5.56 7.67 5.72
N HIS A 55 -4.62 6.97 6.34
CA HIS A 55 -3.26 7.49 6.54
C HIS A 55 -2.34 7.20 5.37
N PHE A 56 -2.63 6.15 4.62
CA PHE A 56 -1.82 5.73 3.48
C PHE A 56 -2.74 5.47 2.28
N PRO A 57 -3.30 6.55 1.70
CA PRO A 57 -4.32 6.40 0.65
C PRO A 57 -3.83 5.77 -0.66
N ASN A 58 -2.52 5.62 -0.81
CA ASN A 58 -1.97 4.94 -1.98
C ASN A 58 -2.36 3.46 -2.03
N TYR A 59 -2.73 2.90 -0.89
CA TYR A 59 -3.14 1.50 -0.78
C TYR A 59 -4.66 1.45 -0.66
N SER A 60 -5.33 0.92 -1.67
CA SER A 60 -6.79 0.86 -1.65
C SER A 60 -7.27 -0.18 -0.63
N VAL A 61 -8.48 0.05 -0.12
CA VAL A 61 -9.13 -0.90 0.79
C VAL A 61 -9.26 -2.26 0.13
N ASP A 62 -9.68 -2.26 -1.14
CA ASP A 62 -9.83 -3.50 -1.91
C ASP A 62 -8.53 -4.28 -1.99
N TRP A 63 -7.44 -3.60 -2.25
CA TRP A 63 -6.15 -4.26 -2.30
C TRP A 63 -5.73 -4.81 -0.94
N ILE A 64 -5.96 -4.03 0.12
CA ILE A 64 -5.57 -4.46 1.47
C ILE A 64 -6.34 -5.73 1.86
N ILE A 65 -7.65 -5.75 1.61
CA ILE A 65 -8.51 -6.85 2.02
C ILE A 65 -8.37 -8.06 1.11
N PHE A 66 -8.50 -7.84 -0.18
CA PHE A 66 -8.62 -8.95 -1.14
C PHE A 66 -7.37 -9.24 -1.94
N GLY A 67 -6.46 -8.27 -2.02
CA GLY A 67 -5.35 -8.37 -2.98
C GLY A 67 -5.91 -8.53 -4.39
N ASN A 68 -7.01 -7.80 -4.69
CA ASN A 68 -7.76 -7.93 -5.90
C ASN A 68 -6.97 -7.99 -7.13
N GLU A 69 -5.96 -7.22 -7.10
CA GLU A 69 -5.03 -7.27 -8.17
C GLU A 69 -3.92 -8.14 -7.66
N ASN A 70 -3.54 -9.09 -8.42
CA ASN A 70 -2.38 -9.86 -8.07
C ASN A 70 -1.16 -8.93 -8.08
N GLU A 71 -0.07 -9.36 -7.51
CA GLU A 71 1.16 -8.56 -7.42
C GLU A 71 1.61 -8.06 -8.78
N THR A 72 1.41 -8.86 -9.81
CA THR A 72 1.76 -8.52 -11.19
C THR A 72 0.96 -7.30 -11.68
N GLU A 73 -0.33 -7.27 -11.40
CA GLU A 73 -1.17 -6.13 -11.79
C GLU A 73 -0.76 -4.84 -11.07
N VAL A 74 -0.42 -4.94 -9.79
CA VAL A 74 0.05 -3.79 -9.02
C VAL A 74 1.35 -3.27 -9.63
N GLU A 75 2.27 -4.15 -9.98
CA GLU A 75 3.52 -3.78 -10.62
C GLU A 75 3.29 -3.15 -12.00
N ILE A 76 2.37 -3.70 -12.77
CA ILE A 76 2.02 -3.15 -14.09
C ILE A 76 1.47 -1.74 -13.96
N LYS A 77 0.59 -1.50 -13.01
CA LYS A 77 0.05 -0.17 -12.75
C LYS A 77 1.13 0.81 -12.35
N LYS A 78 2.04 0.39 -11.50
CA LYS A 78 3.15 1.21 -11.06
C LYS A 78 4.05 1.58 -12.23
N LEU A 79 4.39 0.61 -13.08
CA LEU A 79 5.18 0.84 -14.29
C LEU A 79 4.46 1.76 -15.26
N SER A 80 3.14 1.60 -15.39
CA SER A 80 2.34 2.46 -16.26
C SER A 80 2.39 3.92 -15.81
N ILE A 81 2.34 4.16 -14.51
CA ILE A 81 2.45 5.50 -13.94
C ILE A 81 3.83 6.09 -14.23
N GLU A 82 4.88 5.30 -14.09
CA GLU A 82 6.24 5.71 -14.39
C GLU A 82 6.41 6.05 -15.87
N LEU A 83 5.86 5.21 -16.74
CA LEU A 83 5.91 5.45 -18.19
C LEU A 83 5.14 6.70 -18.58
N LEU A 84 3.99 6.94 -17.95
CA LEU A 84 3.22 8.17 -18.18
C LEU A 84 4.02 9.39 -17.75
N GLY A 85 4.74 9.31 -16.65
CA GLY A 85 5.60 10.40 -16.20
C GLY A 85 6.69 10.70 -17.20
N ILE A 86 7.33 9.67 -17.74
CA ILE A 86 8.36 9.81 -18.77
C ILE A 86 7.76 10.41 -20.04
N PHE A 87 6.61 9.92 -20.46
CA PHE A 87 5.91 10.42 -21.65
C PHE A 87 5.54 11.89 -21.50
N LYS A 88 5.04 12.29 -20.36
CA LYS A 88 4.68 13.69 -20.09
C LYS A 88 5.91 14.60 -20.15
N ARG A 89 7.02 14.17 -19.59
CA ARG A 89 8.26 14.93 -19.66
C ARG A 89 8.75 15.07 -21.10
N TRP A 90 8.69 13.98 -21.84
CA TRP A 90 9.06 13.96 -23.25
C TRP A 90 8.16 14.91 -24.06
N LYS A 91 6.85 14.83 -23.84
CA LYS A 91 5.88 15.67 -24.53
C LYS A 91 6.11 17.15 -24.24
N ASN A 92 6.34 17.49 -22.98
CA ASN A 92 6.62 18.88 -22.60
C ASN A 92 7.88 19.40 -23.27
N LYS A 93 8.91 18.57 -23.33
CA LYS A 93 10.17 18.92 -23.95
C LYS A 93 10.02 19.16 -25.47
N ASN A 94 9.13 18.41 -26.10
CA ASN A 94 8.93 18.46 -27.56
C ASN A 94 7.65 19.19 -27.97
N ASP A 95 6.99 19.83 -27.03
CA ASP A 95 5.68 20.43 -27.25
C ASP A 95 5.70 21.52 -28.33
N LYS A 96 6.79 22.21 -28.47
CA LYS A 96 6.95 23.26 -29.47
C LYS A 96 6.97 22.71 -30.89
N ASN A 97 7.11 21.41 -31.05
CA ASN A 97 7.19 20.76 -32.33
C ASN A 97 5.87 20.20 -32.84
N PHE A 98 4.82 20.39 -32.08
CA PHE A 98 3.48 19.89 -32.42
C PHE A 98 2.51 21.02 -32.72
#